data_7c4583ec18e93c2ad92ecbd4ae08d8a3
#
_entry.id   7c4583ec18e93c2ad92ecbd4ae08d8a3
#
_cell.length_a   1.000
_cell.length_b   1.000
_cell.length_c   1.000
_cell.angle_alpha   90.00
_cell.angle_beta   90.00
_cell.angle_gamma   90.00
#
_symmetry.space_group_name_H-M   'P 1'
#
loop_
_entity.id
_entity.type
_entity.pdbx_description
1 polymer ?
#
loop_
_entity_poly.entity_id
_entity_poly.type
_entity_poly.pdbx_seq_one_letter_code
_entity_poly.pdbx_strand_id
1 'polypeptide(L)'
;NHLLDLPQVCTDATTVSMDGRQAYVRNFSSRHWVLYVPMERKNIEALAKIPFMKKFAGILTHDHETALYHFGTDHAECNVHLIRYLTANTENTSHKWSSKMISLLCEANRYRKRMMADGRTKIPQGTLLRLETRFDELLCFARHERKQHPARFRWTTQEETSLLNRLKKYKQNHLLFLHDFRVPFDNNISERDLRKCKNRQKMAGGFRTAHGLDIFCSLLSITETCKRQAI
;
A
#
# COMPACT_ATOMS: atom_id res chain seq x y z
N ASN A 1 6.73 14.27 -17.04
CA ASN A 1 6.80 12.83 -17.33
C ASN A 1 7.70 12.02 -16.38
N HIS A 2 8.44 12.67 -15.45
CA HIS A 2 9.41 12.00 -14.58
C HIS A 2 8.86 10.84 -13.72
N LEU A 3 7.60 10.91 -13.32
CA LEU A 3 6.97 9.79 -12.58
C LEU A 3 6.79 8.54 -13.46
N LEU A 4 6.62 8.71 -14.77
CA LEU A 4 6.46 7.59 -15.72
C LEU A 4 7.76 6.78 -15.90
N ASP A 5 8.90 7.44 -15.71
CA ASP A 5 10.23 6.85 -15.90
C ASP A 5 10.72 6.15 -14.62
N LEU A 6 9.96 6.23 -13.52
CA LEU A 6 10.35 5.61 -12.26
C LEU A 6 10.02 4.10 -12.24
N PRO A 7 10.90 3.29 -11.66
CA PRO A 7 10.67 1.85 -11.54
C PRO A 7 9.55 1.50 -10.54
N GLN A 8 9.27 2.42 -9.59
CA GLN A 8 8.27 2.22 -8.55
C GLN A 8 7.63 3.54 -8.12
N VAL A 9 6.33 3.55 -7.87
CA VAL A 9 5.54 4.67 -7.36
C VAL A 9 4.56 4.20 -6.30
N CYS A 10 4.44 4.96 -5.21
CA CYS A 10 3.43 4.76 -4.18
C CYS A 10 2.12 5.47 -4.57
N THR A 11 0.99 4.84 -4.35
CA THR A 11 -0.34 5.44 -4.63
C THR A 11 -1.34 5.09 -3.55
N ASP A 12 -2.20 6.05 -3.25
CA ASP A 12 -3.38 5.89 -2.40
C ASP A 12 -4.42 6.94 -2.80
N ALA A 13 -5.64 6.86 -2.25
CA ALA A 13 -6.68 7.84 -2.49
C ALA A 13 -7.44 8.17 -1.21
N THR A 14 -7.69 9.45 -1.01
CA THR A 14 -8.50 9.96 0.11
C THR A 14 -9.82 10.52 -0.37
N THR A 15 -10.86 10.36 0.46
CA THR A 15 -12.17 10.96 0.23
C THR A 15 -12.12 12.46 0.48
N VAL A 16 -12.76 13.23 -0.39
CA VAL A 16 -13.02 14.66 -0.25
C VAL A 16 -14.48 14.98 -0.54
N SER A 17 -14.99 16.08 -0.02
CA SER A 17 -16.30 16.62 -0.40
C SER A 17 -16.14 17.61 -1.57
N MET A 18 -16.93 17.43 -2.60
CA MET A 18 -17.01 18.30 -3.78
C MET A 18 -18.46 18.58 -4.10
N ASP A 19 -18.88 19.83 -4.00
CA ASP A 19 -20.29 20.23 -4.23
C ASP A 19 -21.27 19.38 -3.39
N GLY A 20 -20.95 19.19 -2.11
CA GLY A 20 -21.75 18.36 -1.19
C GLY A 20 -21.74 16.87 -1.49
N ARG A 21 -21.06 16.40 -2.52
CA ARG A 21 -20.94 15.00 -2.92
C ARG A 21 -19.57 14.43 -2.59
N GLN A 22 -19.51 13.11 -2.46
CA GLN A 22 -18.26 12.41 -2.26
C GLN A 22 -17.45 12.35 -3.57
N ALA A 23 -16.20 12.80 -3.48
CA ALA A 23 -15.19 12.65 -4.52
C ALA A 23 -13.88 12.13 -3.87
N TYR A 24 -12.86 11.93 -4.66
CA TYR A 24 -11.57 11.41 -4.20
C TYR A 24 -10.42 12.24 -4.76
N VAL A 25 -9.34 12.31 -4.02
CA VAL A 25 -8.03 12.72 -4.53
C VAL A 25 -7.10 11.52 -4.43
N ARG A 26 -6.55 11.11 -5.57
CA ARG A 26 -5.49 10.10 -5.66
C ARG A 26 -4.15 10.80 -5.79
N ASN A 27 -3.13 10.24 -5.17
CA ASN A 27 -1.77 10.65 -5.43
C ASN A 27 -0.94 9.54 -6.07
N PHE A 28 0.14 9.96 -6.72
CA PHE A 28 1.23 9.13 -7.20
C PHE A 28 2.51 9.75 -6.67
N SER A 29 3.19 9.06 -5.75
CA SER A 29 4.25 9.63 -4.92
C SER A 29 5.54 8.84 -5.03
N SER A 30 6.64 9.57 -5.16
CA SER A 30 7.99 9.08 -5.06
C SER A 30 8.82 9.95 -4.11
N ARG A 31 10.11 9.65 -3.96
CA ARG A 31 11.00 10.49 -3.14
C ARG A 31 11.05 11.95 -3.62
N HIS A 32 11.05 12.18 -4.94
CA HIS A 32 11.29 13.51 -5.54
C HIS A 32 10.07 14.10 -6.25
N TRP A 33 9.06 13.29 -6.56
CA TRP A 33 7.92 13.69 -7.37
C TRP A 33 6.61 13.28 -6.73
N VAL A 34 5.60 14.12 -6.88
CA VAL A 34 4.23 13.77 -6.51
C VAL A 34 3.23 14.37 -7.49
N LEU A 35 2.22 13.59 -7.84
CA LEU A 35 1.09 13.98 -8.65
C LEU A 35 -0.20 13.73 -7.86
N TYR A 36 -1.07 14.73 -7.76
CA TYR A 36 -2.42 14.60 -7.22
C TYR A 36 -3.43 14.71 -8.34
N VAL A 37 -4.39 13.78 -8.35
CA VAL A 37 -5.43 13.69 -9.38
C VAL A 37 -6.80 13.58 -8.72
N PRO A 38 -7.77 14.47 -9.05
CA PRO A 38 -9.13 14.32 -8.58
C PRO A 38 -9.84 13.17 -9.31
N MET A 39 -10.73 12.49 -8.61
CA MET A 39 -11.52 11.37 -9.13
C MET A 39 -12.93 11.42 -8.55
N GLU A 40 -13.91 11.05 -9.33
CA GLU A 40 -15.30 10.90 -8.85
C GLU A 40 -15.52 9.54 -8.18
N ARG A 41 -14.83 8.51 -8.61
CA ARG A 41 -14.98 7.11 -8.14
C ARG A 41 -13.61 6.40 -8.04
N LYS A 42 -13.57 5.34 -7.24
CA LYS A 42 -12.39 4.46 -7.08
C LYS A 42 -12.58 3.14 -7.84
N ASN A 43 -13.02 3.17 -9.07
CA ASN A 43 -13.20 1.98 -9.90
C ASN A 43 -12.21 1.96 -11.07
N ILE A 44 -12.16 0.85 -11.78
CA ILE A 44 -11.23 0.62 -12.91
C ILE A 44 -11.45 1.66 -14.00
N GLU A 45 -12.70 1.99 -14.33
CA GLU A 45 -13.02 2.97 -15.37
C GLU A 45 -12.53 4.38 -15.05
N ALA A 46 -12.64 4.79 -13.77
CA ALA A 46 -12.13 6.08 -13.32
C ALA A 46 -10.59 6.11 -13.33
N LEU A 47 -9.95 5.03 -12.88
CA LEU A 47 -8.49 4.89 -12.95
C LEU A 47 -7.99 4.90 -14.40
N ALA A 48 -8.67 4.24 -15.32
CA ALA A 48 -8.33 4.21 -16.73
C ALA A 48 -8.43 5.59 -17.43
N LYS A 49 -9.14 6.56 -16.85
CA LYS A 49 -9.19 7.94 -17.37
C LYS A 49 -7.93 8.75 -16.99
N ILE A 50 -7.18 8.34 -15.99
CA ILE A 50 -5.97 9.04 -15.54
C ILE A 50 -4.85 8.78 -16.55
N PRO A 51 -4.31 9.83 -17.23
CA PRO A 51 -3.26 9.65 -18.23
C PRO A 51 -2.00 8.95 -17.72
N PHE A 52 -1.65 9.17 -16.45
CA PHE A 52 -0.55 8.49 -15.78
C PHE A 52 -0.77 6.97 -15.74
N MET A 53 -1.95 6.51 -15.32
CA MET A 53 -2.27 5.08 -15.19
C MET A 53 -2.21 4.33 -16.52
N LYS A 54 -2.54 5.00 -17.62
CA LYS A 54 -2.48 4.41 -18.98
C LYS A 54 -1.05 4.12 -19.45
N LYS A 55 -0.07 4.87 -18.94
CA LYS A 55 1.30 4.88 -19.47
C LYS A 55 2.32 4.30 -18.49
N PHE A 56 1.98 4.24 -17.20
CA PHE A 56 2.91 3.78 -16.19
C PHE A 56 3.13 2.26 -16.31
N ALA A 57 4.39 1.88 -16.49
CA ALA A 57 4.83 0.49 -16.66
C ALA A 57 5.74 0.01 -15.52
N GLY A 58 5.74 0.71 -14.38
CA GLY A 58 6.51 0.33 -13.19
C GLY A 58 5.67 -0.38 -12.14
N ILE A 59 6.26 -0.55 -10.96
CA ILE A 59 5.66 -1.18 -9.79
C ILE A 59 4.77 -0.17 -9.05
N LEU A 60 3.51 -0.53 -8.76
CA LEU A 60 2.61 0.25 -7.92
C LEU A 60 2.62 -0.27 -6.48
N THR A 61 3.00 0.56 -5.51
CA THR A 61 2.85 0.25 -4.07
C THR A 61 1.56 0.86 -3.55
N HIS A 62 0.69 0.04 -2.95
CA HIS A 62 -0.65 0.47 -2.51
C HIS A 62 -1.22 -0.38 -1.36
N ASP A 63 -2.40 0.00 -0.85
CA ASP A 63 -3.11 -0.61 0.27
C ASP A 63 -4.18 -1.59 -0.17
N HIS A 64 -3.81 -2.63 -0.93
CA HIS A 64 -4.75 -3.67 -1.37
C HIS A 64 -5.99 -3.14 -2.12
N GLU A 65 -5.87 -2.06 -2.87
CA GLU A 65 -6.95 -1.61 -3.75
C GLU A 65 -6.97 -2.47 -5.01
N THR A 66 -7.92 -3.40 -5.09
CA THR A 66 -7.95 -4.44 -6.14
C THR A 66 -8.07 -3.90 -7.55
N ALA A 67 -8.69 -2.71 -7.72
CA ALA A 67 -8.77 -2.04 -9.02
C ALA A 67 -7.40 -1.65 -9.59
N LEU A 68 -6.40 -1.43 -8.74
CA LEU A 68 -5.05 -1.05 -9.18
C LEU A 68 -4.30 -2.20 -9.87
N TYR A 69 -4.64 -3.45 -9.59
CA TYR A 69 -4.01 -4.62 -10.22
C TYR A 69 -4.25 -4.73 -11.74
N HIS A 70 -5.10 -3.88 -12.30
CA HIS A 70 -5.30 -3.77 -13.75
C HIS A 70 -4.30 -2.82 -14.44
N PHE A 71 -3.38 -2.20 -13.69
CA PHE A 71 -2.46 -1.17 -14.18
C PHE A 71 -1.04 -1.46 -13.69
N GLY A 72 -0.03 -0.87 -14.37
CA GLY A 72 1.38 -1.14 -14.03
C GLY A 72 1.83 -2.52 -14.50
N THR A 73 3.06 -2.88 -14.16
CA THR A 73 3.64 -4.20 -14.49
C THR A 73 3.67 -5.15 -13.29
N ASP A 74 3.79 -4.61 -12.09
CA ASP A 74 3.81 -5.40 -10.85
C ASP A 74 3.27 -4.56 -9.68
N HIS A 75 2.98 -5.20 -8.56
CA HIS A 75 2.33 -4.59 -7.41
C HIS A 75 3.03 -4.96 -6.11
N ALA A 76 3.23 -3.96 -5.24
CA ALA A 76 3.67 -4.16 -3.88
C ALA A 76 2.55 -3.76 -2.90
N GLU A 77 2.28 -4.65 -1.97
CA GLU A 77 1.29 -4.41 -0.92
C GLU A 77 1.93 -3.72 0.29
N CYS A 78 1.22 -2.75 0.88
CA CYS A 78 1.65 -2.09 2.11
C CYS A 78 1.64 -3.06 3.29
N ASN A 79 2.83 -3.45 3.78
CA ASN A 79 2.92 -4.36 4.91
C ASN A 79 2.53 -3.71 6.26
N VAL A 80 2.54 -2.40 6.38
CA VAL A 80 2.03 -1.72 7.59
C VAL A 80 0.51 -1.92 7.72
N HIS A 81 -0.25 -1.84 6.63
CA HIS A 81 -1.67 -2.17 6.62
C HIS A 81 -1.91 -3.66 6.92
N LEU A 82 -1.12 -4.54 6.31
CA LEU A 82 -1.18 -5.97 6.63
C LEU A 82 -0.94 -6.24 8.12
N ILE A 83 0.05 -5.59 8.73
CA ILE A 83 0.35 -5.73 10.17
C ILE A 83 -0.84 -5.28 11.01
N ARG A 84 -1.56 -4.20 10.65
CA ARG A 84 -2.79 -3.79 11.36
C ARG A 84 -3.87 -4.88 11.31
N TYR A 85 -4.09 -5.52 10.16
CA TYR A 85 -5.04 -6.64 10.03
C TYR A 85 -4.60 -7.86 10.84
N LEU A 86 -3.30 -8.19 10.85
CA LEU A 86 -2.76 -9.29 11.64
C LEU A 86 -2.88 -9.02 13.14
N THR A 87 -2.67 -7.77 13.58
CA THR A 87 -2.85 -7.36 14.98
C THR A 87 -4.32 -7.51 15.40
N ALA A 88 -5.25 -6.96 14.62
CA ALA A 88 -6.67 -7.13 14.88
C ALA A 88 -7.09 -8.61 14.90
N ASN A 89 -6.53 -9.44 14.01
CA ASN A 89 -6.79 -10.89 14.05
C ASN A 89 -6.29 -11.53 15.34
N THR A 90 -5.09 -11.17 15.83
CA THR A 90 -4.56 -11.67 17.11
C THR A 90 -5.48 -11.30 18.27
N GLU A 91 -5.96 -10.05 18.31
CA GLU A 91 -6.85 -9.53 19.35
C GLU A 91 -8.23 -10.22 19.32
N ASN A 92 -8.78 -10.44 18.12
CA ASN A 92 -10.12 -11.00 17.93
C ASN A 92 -10.19 -12.52 18.09
N THR A 93 -9.11 -13.25 17.77
CA THR A 93 -9.11 -14.72 17.77
C THR A 93 -8.22 -15.33 18.84
N SER A 94 -7.27 -14.59 19.40
CA SER A 94 -6.17 -15.05 20.25
C SER A 94 -5.24 -16.06 19.55
N HIS A 95 -5.34 -16.23 18.23
CA HIS A 95 -4.48 -17.12 17.47
C HIS A 95 -3.06 -16.58 17.38
N LYS A 96 -2.06 -17.45 17.51
CA LYS A 96 -0.63 -17.10 17.56
C LYS A 96 -0.01 -16.92 16.18
N TRP A 97 -0.61 -17.48 15.13
CA TRP A 97 -0.04 -17.43 13.79
C TRP A 97 0.12 -15.99 13.29
N SER A 98 -0.84 -15.11 13.55
CA SER A 98 -0.81 -13.74 13.09
C SER A 98 0.29 -12.92 13.77
N SER A 99 0.49 -13.07 15.09
CA SER A 99 1.61 -12.43 15.79
C SER A 99 2.98 -12.95 15.32
N LYS A 100 3.09 -14.24 15.00
CA LYS A 100 4.29 -14.83 14.40
C LYS A 100 4.54 -14.28 12.97
N MET A 101 3.48 -14.09 12.17
CA MET A 101 3.59 -13.48 10.84
C MET A 101 4.07 -12.02 10.94
N ILE A 102 3.56 -11.24 11.89
CA ILE A 102 4.05 -9.88 12.18
C ILE A 102 5.55 -9.92 12.47
N SER A 103 5.98 -10.83 13.37
CA SER A 103 7.39 -10.98 13.73
C SER A 103 8.26 -11.30 12.53
N LEU A 104 7.82 -12.21 11.64
CA LEU A 104 8.52 -12.56 10.41
C LEU A 104 8.66 -11.35 9.47
N LEU A 105 7.59 -10.61 9.21
CA LEU A 105 7.60 -9.43 8.34
C LEU A 105 8.53 -8.33 8.89
N CYS A 106 8.48 -8.08 10.19
CA CYS A 106 9.35 -7.11 10.86
C CYS A 106 10.84 -7.54 10.84
N GLU A 107 11.11 -8.84 11.05
CA GLU A 107 12.46 -9.41 10.95
C GLU A 107 13.01 -9.25 9.53
N ALA A 108 12.22 -9.62 8.52
CA ALA A 108 12.57 -9.52 7.12
C ALA A 108 12.89 -8.07 6.70
N ASN A 109 12.08 -7.11 7.14
CA ASN A 109 12.32 -5.69 6.86
C ASN A 109 13.58 -5.16 7.57
N ARG A 110 13.83 -5.56 8.82
CA ARG A 110 15.06 -5.21 9.53
C ARG A 110 16.30 -5.78 8.84
N TYR A 111 16.21 -7.04 8.38
CA TYR A 111 17.29 -7.67 7.63
C TYR A 111 17.56 -6.92 6.32
N ARG A 112 16.52 -6.61 5.52
CA ARG A 112 16.64 -5.80 4.31
C ARG A 112 17.30 -4.45 4.57
N LYS A 113 16.84 -3.70 5.59
CA LYS A 113 17.41 -2.39 5.94
C LYS A 113 18.90 -2.48 6.27
N ARG A 114 19.32 -3.55 6.97
CA ARG A 114 20.73 -3.80 7.27
C ARG A 114 21.52 -4.06 5.99
N MET A 115 21.01 -4.92 5.10
CA MET A 115 21.64 -5.16 3.80
C MET A 115 21.82 -3.86 2.98
N MET A 116 20.81 -3.00 2.98
CA MET A 116 20.91 -1.69 2.31
C MET A 116 21.94 -0.78 2.96
N ALA A 117 22.03 -0.74 4.29
CA ALA A 117 23.03 0.04 5.01
C ALA A 117 24.46 -0.45 4.72
N ASP A 118 24.63 -1.76 4.50
CA ASP A 118 25.90 -2.41 4.11
C ASP A 118 26.20 -2.25 2.59
N GLY A 119 25.44 -1.39 1.86
CA GLY A 119 25.61 -1.15 0.42
C GLY A 119 25.19 -2.34 -0.48
N ARG A 120 24.52 -3.33 0.06
CA ARG A 120 24.01 -4.46 -0.71
C ARG A 120 22.75 -4.07 -1.49
N THR A 121 22.58 -4.66 -2.67
CA THR A 121 21.41 -4.43 -3.54
C THR A 121 20.44 -5.61 -3.57
N LYS A 122 20.82 -6.74 -2.94
CA LYS A 122 20.03 -7.99 -2.93
C LYS A 122 20.20 -8.73 -1.61
N ILE A 123 19.17 -9.47 -1.22
CA ILE A 123 19.25 -10.47 -0.16
C ILE A 123 19.92 -11.74 -0.71
N PRO A 124 20.83 -12.40 0.05
CA PRO A 124 21.38 -13.69 -0.34
C PRO A 124 20.25 -14.72 -0.57
N GLN A 125 20.35 -15.48 -1.66
CA GLN A 125 19.31 -16.40 -2.11
C GLN A 125 18.86 -17.40 -1.02
N GLY A 126 19.81 -17.97 -0.27
CA GLY A 126 19.46 -18.88 0.82
C GLY A 126 18.69 -18.23 1.96
N THR A 127 18.95 -16.94 2.26
CA THR A 127 18.18 -16.19 3.26
C THR A 127 16.78 -15.83 2.74
N LEU A 128 16.68 -15.44 1.48
CA LEU A 128 15.40 -15.15 0.83
C LEU A 128 14.49 -16.38 0.85
N LEU A 129 15.00 -17.52 0.38
CA LEU A 129 14.28 -18.80 0.39
C LEU A 129 13.81 -19.19 1.80
N ARG A 130 14.68 -19.02 2.81
CA ARG A 130 14.32 -19.32 4.21
C ARG A 130 13.17 -18.43 4.71
N LEU A 131 13.17 -17.13 4.37
CA LEU A 131 12.08 -16.21 4.76
C LEU A 131 10.76 -16.59 4.07
N GLU A 132 10.81 -16.93 2.79
CA GLU A 132 9.64 -17.37 2.01
C GLU A 132 9.09 -18.71 2.51
N THR A 133 9.95 -19.66 2.85
CA THR A 133 9.55 -20.95 3.44
C THR A 133 8.87 -20.74 4.79
N ARG A 134 9.44 -19.91 5.67
CA ARG A 134 8.83 -19.56 6.96
C ARG A 134 7.46 -18.90 6.79
N PHE A 135 7.28 -18.09 5.75
CA PHE A 135 5.97 -17.49 5.44
C PHE A 135 4.94 -18.58 5.13
N ASP A 136 5.28 -19.55 4.28
CA ASP A 136 4.40 -20.66 3.93
C ASP A 136 4.11 -21.58 5.12
N GLU A 137 5.11 -21.88 5.93
CA GLU A 137 4.97 -22.64 7.17
C GLU A 137 3.98 -21.97 8.14
N LEU A 138 4.02 -20.63 8.26
CA LEU A 138 3.06 -19.88 9.06
C LEU A 138 1.64 -19.94 8.51
N LEU A 139 1.47 -19.96 7.18
CA LEU A 139 0.14 -20.18 6.59
C LEU A 139 -0.38 -21.60 6.85
N CYS A 140 0.49 -22.60 6.86
CA CYS A 140 0.12 -23.98 7.24
C CYS A 140 -0.21 -24.06 8.74
N PHE A 141 0.60 -23.45 9.59
CA PHE A 141 0.36 -23.37 11.03
C PHE A 141 -0.98 -22.68 11.35
N ALA A 142 -1.31 -21.58 10.66
CA ALA A 142 -2.59 -20.89 10.82
C ALA A 142 -3.79 -21.80 10.53
N ARG A 143 -3.73 -22.60 9.47
CA ARG A 143 -4.81 -23.57 9.15
C ARG A 143 -4.98 -24.64 10.22
N HIS A 144 -3.87 -25.10 10.80
CA HIS A 144 -3.88 -26.11 11.86
C HIS A 144 -4.43 -25.52 13.16
N GLU A 145 -3.92 -24.35 13.58
CA GLU A 145 -4.35 -23.65 14.80
C GLU A 145 -5.87 -23.35 14.79
N ARG A 146 -6.42 -22.89 13.64
CA ARG A 146 -7.85 -22.65 13.47
C ARG A 146 -8.73 -23.89 13.60
N LYS A 147 -8.22 -25.06 13.18
CA LYS A 147 -8.95 -26.34 13.34
C LYS A 147 -8.97 -26.79 14.81
N GLN A 148 -7.88 -26.59 15.52
CA GLN A 148 -7.75 -26.98 16.94
C GLN A 148 -8.45 -25.99 17.87
N HIS A 149 -8.44 -24.71 17.53
CA HIS A 149 -8.96 -23.62 18.35
C HIS A 149 -9.88 -22.73 17.50
N PRO A 150 -11.11 -23.16 17.18
CA PRO A 150 -12.00 -22.33 16.36
C PRO A 150 -12.35 -21.02 17.08
N ALA A 151 -12.35 -19.92 16.33
CA ALA A 151 -12.67 -18.62 16.87
C ALA A 151 -14.12 -18.57 17.40
N ARG A 152 -14.31 -17.82 18.49
CA ARG A 152 -15.59 -17.75 19.22
C ARG A 152 -16.75 -17.24 18.36
N PHE A 153 -16.49 -16.30 17.44
CA PHE A 153 -17.52 -15.64 16.64
C PHE A 153 -17.37 -15.95 15.15
N ARG A 154 -18.48 -16.14 14.46
CA ARG A 154 -18.50 -16.43 13.02
C ARG A 154 -17.85 -15.32 12.19
N TRP A 155 -18.06 -14.07 12.54
CA TRP A 155 -17.49 -12.94 11.81
C TRP A 155 -15.93 -12.91 11.90
N THR A 156 -15.36 -13.23 13.06
CA THR A 156 -13.90 -13.33 13.21
C THR A 156 -13.31 -14.45 12.36
N THR A 157 -14.02 -15.58 12.27
CA THR A 157 -13.63 -16.69 11.37
C THR A 157 -13.66 -16.29 9.90
N GLN A 158 -14.63 -15.47 9.48
CA GLN A 158 -14.74 -14.97 8.11
C GLN A 158 -13.62 -13.98 7.79
N GLU A 159 -13.35 -13.02 8.67
CA GLU A 159 -12.25 -12.06 8.52
C GLU A 159 -10.89 -12.75 8.45
N GLU A 160 -10.63 -13.70 9.35
CA GLU A 160 -9.41 -14.48 9.35
C GLU A 160 -9.26 -15.30 8.06
N THR A 161 -10.34 -15.90 7.57
CA THR A 161 -10.33 -16.63 6.31
C THR A 161 -9.96 -15.72 5.14
N SER A 162 -10.55 -14.53 5.09
CA SER A 162 -10.26 -13.52 4.08
C SER A 162 -8.80 -13.07 4.14
N LEU A 163 -8.27 -12.86 5.35
CA LEU A 163 -6.88 -12.48 5.58
C LEU A 163 -5.91 -13.58 5.12
N LEU A 164 -6.17 -14.85 5.44
CA LEU A 164 -5.35 -15.99 5.00
C LEU A 164 -5.38 -16.18 3.49
N ASN A 165 -6.55 -16.01 2.85
CA ASN A 165 -6.70 -16.09 1.41
C ASN A 165 -5.92 -14.95 0.71
N ARG A 166 -5.98 -13.73 1.26
CA ARG A 166 -5.20 -12.61 0.79
C ARG A 166 -3.70 -12.90 0.89
N LEU A 167 -3.20 -13.32 2.05
CA LEU A 167 -1.78 -13.65 2.26
C LEU A 167 -1.30 -14.74 1.29
N LYS A 168 -2.12 -15.77 1.05
CA LYS A 168 -1.80 -16.82 0.09
C LYS A 168 -1.76 -16.29 -1.35
N LYS A 169 -2.79 -15.55 -1.76
CA LYS A 169 -2.93 -15.06 -3.14
C LYS A 169 -1.87 -14.02 -3.49
N TYR A 170 -1.58 -13.11 -2.56
CA TYR A 170 -0.72 -11.95 -2.77
C TYR A 170 0.63 -12.06 -2.04
N LYS A 171 1.08 -13.31 -1.75
CA LYS A 171 2.38 -13.56 -1.10
C LYS A 171 3.52 -12.79 -1.77
N GLN A 172 3.64 -12.89 -3.09
CA GLN A 172 4.71 -12.25 -3.85
C GLN A 172 4.65 -10.72 -3.72
N ASN A 173 3.45 -10.15 -3.75
CA ASN A 173 3.24 -8.70 -3.59
C ASN A 173 3.61 -8.21 -2.19
N HIS A 174 3.34 -9.00 -1.15
CA HIS A 174 3.75 -8.70 0.22
C HIS A 174 5.26 -8.85 0.45
N LEU A 175 5.93 -9.75 -0.28
CA LEU A 175 7.36 -10.02 -0.15
C LEU A 175 8.22 -9.30 -1.22
N LEU A 176 7.62 -8.55 -2.15
CA LEU A 176 8.33 -7.92 -3.26
C LEU A 176 9.46 -6.99 -2.79
N PHE A 177 9.32 -6.34 -1.63
CA PHE A 177 10.35 -5.52 -1.01
C PHE A 177 11.64 -6.28 -0.65
N LEU A 178 11.62 -7.62 -0.59
CA LEU A 178 12.80 -8.47 -0.38
C LEU A 178 13.50 -8.79 -1.70
N HIS A 179 12.76 -8.82 -2.80
CA HIS A 179 13.28 -9.12 -4.14
C HIS A 179 13.82 -7.87 -4.84
N ASP A 180 13.18 -6.72 -4.61
CA ASP A 180 13.57 -5.44 -5.18
C ASP A 180 13.67 -4.37 -4.09
N PHE A 181 14.89 -3.91 -3.82
CA PHE A 181 15.13 -2.91 -2.77
C PHE A 181 14.61 -1.50 -3.11
N ARG A 182 14.21 -1.26 -4.36
CA ARG A 182 13.50 -0.03 -4.76
C ARG A 182 12.08 0.01 -4.22
N VAL A 183 11.50 -1.16 -3.95
CA VAL A 183 10.15 -1.30 -3.41
C VAL A 183 10.15 -1.03 -1.89
N PRO A 184 9.36 -0.08 -1.39
CA PRO A 184 9.26 0.17 0.05
C PRO A 184 8.47 -0.95 0.77
N PHE A 185 8.72 -1.09 2.07
CA PHE A 185 7.96 -2.00 2.93
C PHE A 185 6.51 -1.50 3.18
N ASP A 186 6.31 -0.20 3.11
CA ASP A 186 5.05 0.48 3.43
C ASP A 186 4.69 1.53 2.37
N ASN A 187 3.47 2.07 2.48
CA ASN A 187 2.95 3.15 1.63
C ASN A 187 2.92 4.51 2.34
N ASN A 188 3.74 4.70 3.37
CA ASN A 188 3.72 5.89 4.23
C ASN A 188 3.94 7.21 3.48
N ILE A 189 4.70 7.20 2.38
CA ILE A 189 4.94 8.40 1.57
C ILE A 189 3.62 8.91 0.97
N SER A 190 2.83 8.02 0.39
CA SER A 190 1.53 8.35 -0.19
C SER A 190 0.52 8.80 0.89
N GLU A 191 0.44 8.08 2.01
CA GLU A 191 -0.44 8.44 3.13
C GLU A 191 -0.12 9.84 3.68
N ARG A 192 1.16 10.14 3.88
CA ARG A 192 1.62 11.45 4.38
C ARG A 192 1.22 12.58 3.43
N ASP A 193 1.36 12.36 2.14
CA ASP A 193 1.01 13.34 1.12
C ASP A 193 -0.50 13.65 1.13
N LEU A 194 -1.33 12.64 1.24
CA LEU A 194 -2.79 12.81 1.28
C LEU A 194 -3.31 13.51 2.54
N ARG A 195 -2.52 13.57 3.63
CA ARG A 195 -2.90 14.35 4.83
C ARG A 195 -3.17 15.82 4.52
N LYS A 196 -2.50 16.38 3.50
CA LYS A 196 -2.70 17.77 3.08
C LYS A 196 -4.10 18.00 2.51
N CYS A 197 -4.60 17.04 1.73
CA CYS A 197 -5.99 17.08 1.23
C CYS A 197 -6.99 16.96 2.39
N LYS A 198 -6.74 16.06 3.34
CA LYS A 198 -7.58 15.91 4.55
C LYS A 198 -7.59 17.17 5.42
N ASN A 199 -6.42 17.80 5.61
CA ASN A 199 -6.32 19.03 6.38
C ASN A 199 -7.08 20.18 5.70
N ARG A 200 -6.94 20.32 4.37
CA ARG A 200 -7.71 21.31 3.59
C ARG A 200 -9.22 21.12 3.76
N GLN A 201 -9.69 19.87 3.68
CA GLN A 201 -11.10 19.56 3.88
C GLN A 201 -11.59 19.90 5.30
N LYS A 202 -10.81 19.57 6.33
CA LYS A 202 -11.16 19.89 7.72
C LYS A 202 -11.27 21.41 7.95
N MET A 203 -10.40 22.22 7.33
CA MET A 203 -10.37 23.66 7.49
C MET A 203 -11.46 24.38 6.68
N ALA A 204 -11.80 23.89 5.50
CA ALA A 204 -12.64 24.59 4.55
C ALA A 204 -13.91 23.82 4.13
N GLY A 205 -14.22 22.70 4.75
CA GLY A 205 -15.47 21.94 4.53
C GLY A 205 -15.56 21.20 3.19
N GLY A 206 -14.59 21.36 2.28
CA GLY A 206 -14.59 20.72 0.97
C GLY A 206 -14.32 21.67 -0.19
N PHE A 207 -14.66 21.21 -1.38
CA PHE A 207 -14.52 21.97 -2.64
C PHE A 207 -15.90 22.30 -3.19
N ARG A 208 -16.08 23.53 -3.66
CA ARG A 208 -17.36 23.99 -4.20
C ARG A 208 -17.58 23.52 -5.66
N THR A 209 -16.49 23.30 -6.42
CA THR A 209 -16.55 22.92 -7.84
C THR A 209 -15.48 21.91 -8.19
N ALA A 210 -15.72 21.11 -9.22
CA ALA A 210 -14.72 20.20 -9.79
C ALA A 210 -13.48 20.95 -10.29
N HIS A 211 -13.66 22.09 -10.92
CA HIS A 211 -12.55 22.96 -11.38
C HIS A 211 -11.69 23.46 -10.20
N GLY A 212 -12.31 23.84 -9.06
CA GLY A 212 -11.57 24.22 -7.86
C GLY A 212 -10.74 23.07 -7.26
N LEU A 213 -11.27 21.85 -7.31
CA LEU A 213 -10.53 20.65 -6.90
C LEU A 213 -9.36 20.35 -7.86
N ASP A 214 -9.56 20.52 -9.16
CA ASP A 214 -8.52 20.36 -10.20
C ASP A 214 -7.36 21.34 -10.01
N ILE A 215 -7.67 22.63 -9.84
CA ILE A 215 -6.66 23.67 -9.55
C ILE A 215 -5.90 23.33 -8.28
N PHE A 216 -6.59 22.94 -7.21
CA PHE A 216 -5.96 22.56 -5.96
C PHE A 216 -4.99 21.40 -6.14
N CYS A 217 -5.39 20.31 -6.81
CA CYS A 217 -4.55 19.15 -7.08
C CYS A 217 -3.33 19.52 -7.93
N SER A 218 -3.50 20.37 -8.95
CA SER A 218 -2.42 20.83 -9.81
C SER A 218 -1.41 21.67 -9.05
N LEU A 219 -1.85 22.67 -8.30
CA LEU A 219 -0.97 23.51 -7.46
C LEU A 219 -0.27 22.70 -6.39
N LEU A 220 -0.97 21.78 -5.75
CA LEU A 220 -0.39 20.91 -4.73
C LEU A 220 0.69 19.99 -5.33
N SER A 221 0.47 19.48 -6.54
CA SER A 221 1.45 18.66 -7.25
C SER A 221 2.74 19.43 -7.51
N ILE A 222 2.63 20.66 -7.99
CA ILE A 222 3.78 21.54 -8.25
C ILE A 222 4.51 21.90 -6.95
N THR A 223 3.78 22.47 -5.98
CA THR A 223 4.38 22.98 -4.74
C THR A 223 5.07 21.89 -3.93
N GLU A 224 4.46 20.70 -3.84
CA GLU A 224 5.04 19.60 -3.11
C GLU A 224 6.21 18.94 -3.84
N THR A 225 6.19 18.95 -5.17
CA THR A 225 7.34 18.51 -5.97
C THR A 225 8.51 19.48 -5.81
N CYS A 226 8.28 20.79 -5.91
CA CYS A 226 9.33 21.80 -5.70
C CYS A 226 9.96 21.66 -4.30
N LYS A 227 9.15 21.53 -3.25
CA LYS A 227 9.67 21.31 -1.90
C LYS A 227 10.55 20.08 -1.75
N ARG A 228 10.25 18.99 -2.48
CA ARG A 228 11.05 17.75 -2.47
C ARG A 228 12.37 17.88 -3.19
N GLN A 229 12.46 18.81 -4.13
CA GLN A 229 13.64 19.07 -4.94
C GLN A 229 14.45 20.27 -4.42
N ALA A 230 14.02 20.88 -3.31
CA ALA A 230 14.64 22.09 -2.72
C ALA A 230 14.69 23.27 -3.70
N ILE A 231 13.65 23.43 -4.55
CA ILE A 231 13.43 24.54 -5.47
C ILE A 231 12.38 25.49 -4.89
#